data_ddf244124f95e5e2fb491321b68d2e2c
#
_entry.id   ddf244124f95e5e2fb491321b68d2e2c
#
_cell.length_a   1.000
_cell.length_b   1.000
_cell.length_c   1.000
_cell.angle_alpha   90.00
_cell.angle_beta   90.00
_cell.angle_gamma   90.00
#
_symmetry.space_group_name_H-M   'P 1'
#
loop_
_entity.id
_entity.type
_entity.pdbx_description
1 polymer ?
#
loop_
_entity_poly.entity_id
_entity_poly.type
_entity_poly.pdbx_seq_one_letter_code
_entity_poly.pdbx_strand_id
1 'polypeptide(L)'
;MKRFFVFLLILPLMAVSVRAETIKWVDFGVPYESLKYALNVDIATFEQEKHISWIDTLALSGCRTGGKCDLKAVKKAAEELKGDKSPEELLGTLYKYFNYYHDSFSAALGGLVGSYAIEKDGQWIPAYGLKAFSPIAAGYGFSHCDDFGAGRSFGFRRKHLGHDMMGGLGTPIVAVEGGIVEALGWNRYGGWRIGIRSFDGKRYYYYAHLQKDRPFAPGLAEGDVVQAGDLIGFMGRTGYSDKENTNNIETVHLHFGMQLIFDESQKECLSEIWIDVYDIVRLLNDHRSSIRKTSDGWQRVYPYQDLDVSEFSPEIS
;
A
#
# COMPACT_ATOMS: atom_id res chain seq x y z
N MET A 1 36.65 56.39 -41.97
CA MET A 1 35.28 55.82 -41.69
C MET A 1 35.44 54.32 -41.42
N LYS A 2 35.43 53.92 -40.11
CA LYS A 2 35.51 52.50 -39.71
C LYS A 2 34.08 52.01 -39.48
N ARG A 3 33.66 51.02 -40.27
CA ARG A 3 32.36 50.33 -40.11
C ARG A 3 32.51 49.27 -39.04
N PHE A 4 31.79 49.39 -37.91
CA PHE A 4 31.60 48.35 -36.92
C PHE A 4 30.48 47.43 -37.39
N PHE A 5 30.75 46.14 -37.58
CA PHE A 5 29.77 45.08 -37.73
C PHE A 5 29.41 44.58 -36.33
N VAL A 6 28.16 44.77 -35.95
CA VAL A 6 27.58 44.15 -34.74
C VAL A 6 27.07 42.76 -35.13
N PHE A 7 27.74 41.72 -34.67
CA PHE A 7 27.20 40.35 -34.77
C PHE A 7 26.20 40.14 -33.67
N LEU A 8 24.92 40.05 -34.05
CA LEU A 8 23.84 39.63 -33.16
C LEU A 8 23.89 38.10 -33.02
N LEU A 9 24.34 37.61 -31.88
CA LEU A 9 24.29 36.18 -31.51
C LEU A 9 22.83 35.83 -31.16
N ILE A 10 22.11 35.18 -32.07
CA ILE A 10 20.80 34.58 -31.80
C ILE A 10 21.08 33.23 -31.11
N LEU A 11 20.99 33.20 -29.78
CA LEU A 11 20.91 31.94 -29.03
C LEU A 11 19.55 31.27 -29.35
N PRO A 12 19.54 30.00 -29.81
CA PRO A 12 18.29 29.28 -29.92
C PRO A 12 17.79 29.02 -28.51
N LEU A 13 16.63 29.59 -28.18
CA LEU A 13 15.83 29.18 -27.02
C LEU A 13 15.46 27.70 -27.24
N MET A 14 16.19 26.78 -26.61
CA MET A 14 15.73 25.41 -26.49
C MET A 14 14.48 25.45 -25.60
N ALA A 15 13.32 25.35 -26.23
CA ALA A 15 12.08 25.06 -25.53
C ALA A 15 12.23 23.66 -24.92
N VAL A 16 12.58 23.60 -23.63
CA VAL A 16 12.43 22.40 -22.84
C VAL A 16 10.94 22.14 -22.80
N SER A 17 10.46 21.19 -23.61
CA SER A 17 9.11 20.69 -23.50
C SER A 17 9.03 19.99 -22.15
N VAL A 18 8.49 20.66 -21.16
CA VAL A 18 8.04 20.01 -19.93
C VAL A 18 6.96 19.03 -20.38
N ARG A 19 7.33 17.76 -20.51
CA ARG A 19 6.34 16.69 -20.66
C ARG A 19 5.49 16.77 -19.40
N ALA A 20 4.19 17.01 -19.58
CA ALA A 20 3.23 16.84 -18.50
C ALA A 20 3.37 15.40 -18.02
N GLU A 21 3.89 15.24 -16.81
CA GLU A 21 4.07 13.93 -16.20
C GLU A 21 2.69 13.39 -15.87
N THR A 22 2.37 12.25 -16.44
CA THR A 22 1.09 11.60 -16.24
C THR A 22 1.18 10.66 -15.05
N ILE A 23 0.30 10.85 -14.07
CA ILE A 23 0.07 9.87 -13.02
C ILE A 23 -0.26 8.53 -13.69
N LYS A 24 0.51 7.50 -13.36
CA LYS A 24 0.28 6.15 -13.83
C LYS A 24 -0.58 5.39 -12.82
N TRP A 25 -1.43 4.53 -13.31
CA TRP A 25 -2.23 3.64 -12.50
C TRP A 25 -2.27 2.27 -13.19
N VAL A 26 -2.30 1.22 -12.39
CA VAL A 26 -2.19 -0.16 -12.87
C VAL A 26 -3.25 -1.02 -12.19
N ASP A 27 -4.00 -1.77 -12.98
CA ASP A 27 -4.88 -2.81 -12.48
C ASP A 27 -4.01 -3.92 -11.86
N PHE A 28 -4.34 -4.31 -10.64
CA PHE A 28 -3.68 -5.42 -9.97
C PHE A 28 -4.40 -6.71 -10.31
N GLY A 29 -3.87 -7.45 -11.29
CA GLY A 29 -4.53 -8.61 -11.91
C GLY A 29 -4.48 -9.91 -11.10
N VAL A 30 -4.43 -9.85 -9.76
CA VAL A 30 -4.40 -11.03 -8.88
C VAL A 30 -5.66 -11.06 -8.01
N PRO A 31 -6.66 -11.91 -8.34
CA PRO A 31 -7.89 -12.01 -7.56
C PRO A 31 -7.65 -12.45 -6.11
N TYR A 32 -8.52 -12.06 -5.20
CA TYR A 32 -8.49 -12.41 -3.79
C TYR A 32 -8.24 -13.90 -3.52
N GLU A 33 -8.95 -14.79 -4.21
CA GLU A 33 -8.80 -16.24 -4.04
C GLU A 33 -7.40 -16.75 -4.43
N SER A 34 -6.78 -16.10 -5.40
CA SER A 34 -5.41 -16.39 -5.85
C SER A 34 -4.38 -15.90 -4.83
N LEU A 35 -4.56 -14.68 -4.32
CA LEU A 35 -3.73 -14.13 -3.24
C LEU A 35 -3.81 -15.02 -2.00
N LYS A 36 -5.01 -15.36 -1.57
CA LYS A 36 -5.25 -16.20 -0.38
C LYS A 36 -4.64 -17.60 -0.54
N TYR A 37 -4.76 -18.20 -1.72
CA TYR A 37 -4.15 -19.50 -1.97
C TYR A 37 -2.63 -19.44 -1.91
N ALA A 38 -2.00 -18.48 -2.62
CA ALA A 38 -0.56 -18.32 -2.63
C ALA A 38 -0.01 -18.04 -1.22
N LEU A 39 -0.65 -17.14 -0.46
CA LEU A 39 -0.32 -16.85 0.94
C LEU A 39 -0.39 -18.10 1.82
N ASN A 40 -1.45 -18.90 1.70
CA ASN A 40 -1.58 -20.12 2.50
C ASN A 40 -0.50 -21.16 2.18
N VAL A 41 -0.07 -21.28 0.93
CA VAL A 41 1.04 -22.15 0.53
C VAL A 41 2.36 -21.64 1.13
N ASP A 42 2.62 -20.33 1.04
CA ASP A 42 3.80 -19.68 1.60
C ASP A 42 3.92 -20.00 3.11
N ILE A 43 2.88 -19.66 3.89
CA ILE A 43 2.85 -19.91 5.33
C ILE A 43 3.00 -21.40 5.66
N ALA A 44 2.29 -22.27 4.95
CA ALA A 44 2.32 -23.72 5.21
C ALA A 44 3.67 -24.37 4.90
N THR A 45 4.49 -23.75 4.07
CA THR A 45 5.79 -24.29 3.65
C THR A 45 6.98 -23.58 4.30
N PHE A 46 6.76 -22.54 5.10
CA PHE A 46 7.84 -21.72 5.65
C PHE A 46 8.87 -22.52 6.46
N GLU A 47 8.42 -23.47 7.30
CA GLU A 47 9.31 -24.33 8.12
C GLU A 47 9.70 -25.64 7.41
N GLN A 48 9.29 -25.83 6.15
CA GLN A 48 9.63 -27.04 5.39
C GLN A 48 11.02 -26.91 4.76
N GLU A 49 11.62 -28.03 4.38
CA GLU A 49 12.89 -28.08 3.66
C GLU A 49 12.88 -27.19 2.41
N LYS A 50 11.73 -27.09 1.74
CA LYS A 50 11.51 -26.22 0.61
C LYS A 50 10.36 -25.23 0.87
N HIS A 51 10.71 -23.99 1.16
CA HIS A 51 9.75 -22.89 1.26
C HIS A 51 9.28 -22.45 -0.13
N ILE A 52 7.98 -22.31 -0.31
CA ILE A 52 7.33 -21.85 -1.56
C ILE A 52 6.80 -20.45 -1.34
N SER A 53 7.57 -19.46 -1.71
CA SER A 53 7.19 -18.04 -1.59
C SER A 53 5.94 -17.72 -2.43
N TRP A 54 5.02 -16.95 -1.87
CA TRP A 54 3.87 -16.45 -2.62
C TRP A 54 4.27 -15.51 -3.75
N ILE A 55 5.35 -14.76 -3.59
CA ILE A 55 5.89 -13.90 -4.64
C ILE A 55 6.38 -14.73 -5.83
N ASP A 56 7.17 -15.80 -5.58
CA ASP A 56 7.64 -16.70 -6.65
C ASP A 56 6.46 -17.39 -7.34
N THR A 57 5.47 -17.84 -6.57
CA THR A 57 4.26 -18.46 -7.10
C THR A 57 3.50 -17.51 -8.03
N LEU A 58 3.31 -16.26 -7.62
CA LEU A 58 2.64 -15.25 -8.43
C LEU A 58 3.50 -14.86 -9.64
N ALA A 59 4.81 -14.73 -9.49
CA ALA A 59 5.73 -14.42 -10.59
C ALA A 59 5.73 -15.51 -11.66
N LEU A 60 5.80 -16.78 -11.26
CA LEU A 60 5.72 -17.92 -12.17
C LEU A 60 4.38 -17.94 -12.93
N SER A 61 3.27 -17.70 -12.21
CA SER A 61 1.94 -17.58 -12.80
C SER A 61 1.86 -16.38 -13.75
N GLY A 62 2.33 -15.20 -13.32
CA GLY A 62 2.32 -13.96 -14.08
C GLY A 62 3.05 -14.05 -15.42
N CYS A 63 4.20 -14.72 -15.45
CA CYS A 63 4.94 -14.98 -16.69
C CYS A 63 4.12 -15.71 -17.77
N ARG A 64 3.21 -16.60 -17.35
CA ARG A 64 2.39 -17.41 -18.24
C ARG A 64 1.07 -16.76 -18.63
N THR A 65 0.58 -15.86 -17.79
CA THR A 65 -0.77 -15.27 -17.94
C THR A 65 -0.75 -13.80 -18.30
N GLY A 66 0.45 -13.20 -18.46
CA GLY A 66 0.58 -11.76 -18.67
C GLY A 66 0.13 -10.94 -17.47
N GLY A 67 0.37 -11.44 -16.24
CA GLY A 67 0.03 -10.79 -14.99
C GLY A 67 -1.39 -11.06 -14.48
N LYS A 68 -2.25 -11.74 -15.24
CA LYS A 68 -3.61 -12.13 -14.83
C LYS A 68 -3.58 -13.46 -14.08
N CYS A 69 -3.20 -13.45 -12.83
CA CYS A 69 -2.97 -14.62 -11.99
C CYS A 69 -4.28 -15.23 -11.49
N ASP A 70 -5.06 -15.91 -12.36
CA ASP A 70 -6.24 -16.63 -11.91
C ASP A 70 -5.88 -17.80 -10.99
N LEU A 71 -6.86 -18.28 -10.21
CA LEU A 71 -6.64 -19.32 -9.19
C LEU A 71 -6.09 -20.62 -9.76
N LYS A 72 -6.49 -20.99 -10.99
CA LYS A 72 -6.01 -22.23 -11.64
C LYS A 72 -4.52 -22.13 -12.00
N ALA A 73 -4.13 -20.99 -12.55
CA ALA A 73 -2.73 -20.72 -12.91
C ALA A 73 -1.84 -20.66 -11.65
N VAL A 74 -2.31 -19.99 -10.58
CA VAL A 74 -1.58 -19.90 -9.32
C VAL A 74 -1.44 -21.25 -8.62
N LYS A 75 -2.50 -22.07 -8.57
CA LYS A 75 -2.43 -23.45 -8.07
C LYS A 75 -1.40 -24.28 -8.83
N LYS A 76 -1.43 -24.20 -10.15
CA LYS A 76 -0.46 -24.92 -11.00
C LYS A 76 0.98 -24.46 -10.70
N ALA A 77 1.21 -23.15 -10.60
CA ALA A 77 2.54 -22.61 -10.29
C ALA A 77 3.05 -23.09 -8.93
N ALA A 78 2.22 -23.06 -7.90
CA ALA A 78 2.59 -23.53 -6.57
C ALA A 78 2.95 -25.03 -6.55
N GLU A 79 2.16 -25.88 -7.23
CA GLU A 79 2.46 -27.31 -7.32
C GLU A 79 3.77 -27.60 -8.08
N GLU A 80 4.04 -26.86 -9.15
CA GLU A 80 5.28 -27.01 -9.89
C GLU A 80 6.51 -26.57 -9.10
N LEU A 81 6.39 -25.50 -8.28
CA LEU A 81 7.47 -25.04 -7.41
C LEU A 81 7.80 -26.02 -6.26
N LYS A 82 6.89 -26.92 -5.87
CA LYS A 82 7.18 -28.00 -4.92
C LYS A 82 8.15 -29.06 -5.50
N GLY A 83 8.20 -29.20 -6.82
CA GLY A 83 9.12 -30.12 -7.47
C GLY A 83 10.55 -29.60 -7.54
N ASP A 84 11.47 -30.37 -8.14
CA ASP A 84 12.90 -30.06 -8.15
C ASP A 84 13.34 -29.05 -9.22
N LYS A 85 12.45 -28.70 -10.15
CA LYS A 85 12.76 -27.78 -11.24
C LYS A 85 12.84 -26.35 -10.77
N SER A 86 13.83 -25.63 -11.25
CA SER A 86 13.96 -24.18 -11.05
C SER A 86 12.88 -23.41 -11.84
N PRO A 87 12.59 -22.14 -11.46
CA PRO A 87 11.72 -21.27 -12.26
C PRO A 87 12.17 -21.14 -13.72
N GLU A 88 13.49 -21.14 -13.98
CA GLU A 88 14.05 -21.09 -15.33
C GLU A 88 13.68 -22.34 -16.15
N GLU A 89 13.84 -23.53 -15.57
CA GLU A 89 13.47 -24.80 -16.21
C GLU A 89 11.95 -24.90 -16.45
N LEU A 90 11.14 -24.36 -15.52
CA LEU A 90 9.67 -24.36 -15.62
C LEU A 90 9.14 -23.40 -16.70
N LEU A 91 9.81 -22.27 -16.90
CA LEU A 91 9.38 -21.21 -17.81
C LEU A 91 10.04 -21.27 -19.19
N GLY A 92 11.25 -21.83 -19.30
CA GLY A 92 12.00 -21.85 -20.56
C GLY A 92 12.15 -20.44 -21.15
N THR A 93 11.67 -20.20 -22.35
CA THR A 93 11.77 -18.89 -23.02
C THR A 93 11.02 -17.75 -22.33
N LEU A 94 10.08 -18.05 -21.45
CA LEU A 94 9.33 -17.05 -20.68
C LEU A 94 10.11 -16.56 -19.46
N TYR A 95 11.20 -17.24 -19.06
CA TYR A 95 11.99 -16.88 -17.89
C TYR A 95 12.54 -15.44 -17.95
N LYS A 96 12.79 -14.91 -19.13
CA LYS A 96 13.20 -13.52 -19.33
C LYS A 96 12.25 -12.48 -18.72
N TYR A 97 11.00 -12.85 -18.42
CA TYR A 97 10.00 -11.98 -17.76
C TYR A 97 9.90 -12.24 -16.26
N PHE A 98 10.60 -13.25 -15.71
CA PHE A 98 10.43 -13.66 -14.31
C PHE A 98 10.80 -12.53 -13.36
N ASN A 99 11.95 -11.90 -13.53
CA ASN A 99 12.39 -10.79 -12.67
C ASN A 99 11.39 -9.62 -12.72
N TYR A 100 10.84 -9.30 -13.88
CA TYR A 100 9.83 -8.25 -14.00
C TYR A 100 8.61 -8.52 -13.12
N TYR A 101 8.04 -9.73 -13.18
CA TYR A 101 6.88 -10.09 -12.35
C TYR A 101 7.26 -10.24 -10.88
N HIS A 102 8.39 -10.86 -10.59
CA HIS A 102 8.89 -11.02 -9.23
C HIS A 102 9.08 -9.66 -8.54
N ASP A 103 9.76 -8.72 -9.18
CA ASP A 103 10.01 -7.38 -8.64
C ASP A 103 8.70 -6.58 -8.49
N SER A 104 7.79 -6.72 -9.47
CA SER A 104 6.48 -6.06 -9.42
C SER A 104 5.62 -6.56 -8.26
N PHE A 105 5.52 -7.88 -8.08
CA PHE A 105 4.78 -8.47 -6.96
C PHE A 105 5.49 -8.22 -5.62
N SER A 106 6.82 -8.26 -5.57
CA SER A 106 7.59 -7.90 -4.38
C SER A 106 7.35 -6.45 -3.97
N ALA A 107 7.32 -5.52 -4.93
CA ALA A 107 7.02 -4.12 -4.65
C ALA A 107 5.62 -3.92 -4.07
N ALA A 108 4.61 -4.64 -4.59
CA ALA A 108 3.23 -4.51 -4.13
C ALA A 108 2.92 -5.28 -2.83
N LEU A 109 3.51 -6.45 -2.64
CA LEU A 109 3.08 -7.43 -1.64
C LEU A 109 4.17 -7.81 -0.63
N GLY A 110 5.45 -7.55 -0.94
CA GLY A 110 6.61 -8.11 -0.21
C GLY A 110 6.64 -7.77 1.28
N GLY A 111 6.13 -6.61 1.68
CA GLY A 111 6.06 -6.21 3.09
C GLY A 111 4.86 -6.76 3.86
N LEU A 112 3.90 -7.41 3.17
CA LEU A 112 2.68 -7.89 3.81
C LEU A 112 2.84 -9.25 4.50
N VAL A 113 3.89 -10.01 4.15
CA VAL A 113 4.19 -11.34 4.70
C VAL A 113 5.63 -11.36 5.21
N GLY A 114 5.85 -11.99 6.35
CA GLY A 114 7.18 -12.10 6.94
C GLY A 114 7.14 -12.54 8.39
N SER A 115 8.29 -12.42 9.05
CA SER A 115 8.44 -12.73 10.47
C SER A 115 7.97 -11.57 11.35
N TYR A 116 7.27 -11.89 12.41
CA TYR A 116 6.82 -10.96 13.45
C TYR A 116 6.82 -11.65 14.80
N ALA A 117 6.59 -10.92 15.87
CA ALA A 117 6.41 -11.50 17.20
C ALA A 117 5.04 -11.12 17.78
N ILE A 118 4.43 -12.03 18.52
CA ILE A 118 3.21 -11.79 19.29
C ILE A 118 3.49 -12.04 20.78
N GLU A 119 2.92 -11.21 21.63
CA GLU A 119 3.01 -11.47 23.07
C GLU A 119 1.93 -12.46 23.51
N LYS A 120 2.37 -13.51 24.19
CA LYS A 120 1.49 -14.48 24.81
C LYS A 120 2.01 -14.81 26.20
N ASP A 121 1.17 -14.64 27.21
CA ASP A 121 1.50 -14.92 28.62
C ASP A 121 2.78 -14.20 29.11
N GLY A 122 3.00 -12.95 28.63
CA GLY A 122 4.17 -12.13 28.96
C GLY A 122 5.46 -12.50 28.23
N GLN A 123 5.38 -13.36 27.21
CA GLN A 123 6.52 -13.77 26.39
C GLN A 123 6.28 -13.42 24.91
N TRP A 124 7.30 -12.89 24.27
CA TRP A 124 7.30 -12.67 22.83
C TRP A 124 7.59 -13.96 22.08
N ILE A 125 6.64 -14.40 21.25
CA ILE A 125 6.72 -15.63 20.46
C ILE A 125 6.89 -15.26 19.01
N PRO A 126 7.97 -15.71 18.33
CA PRO A 126 8.13 -15.54 16.91
C PRO A 126 7.00 -16.24 16.14
N ALA A 127 6.56 -15.60 15.07
CA ALA A 127 5.58 -16.13 14.13
C ALA A 127 5.96 -15.71 12.70
N TYR A 128 5.43 -16.44 11.73
CA TYR A 128 5.57 -16.11 10.32
C TYR A 128 4.20 -16.12 9.64
N GLY A 129 3.95 -15.17 8.77
CA GLY A 129 2.70 -15.09 8.01
C GLY A 129 2.32 -13.68 7.61
N LEU A 130 1.00 -13.46 7.46
CA LEU A 130 0.46 -12.15 7.14
C LEU A 130 0.69 -11.20 8.32
N LYS A 131 1.57 -10.21 8.12
CA LYS A 131 1.93 -9.18 9.10
C LYS A 131 1.33 -7.80 8.77
N ALA A 132 0.32 -7.78 7.92
CA ALA A 132 -0.44 -6.60 7.53
C ALA A 132 -1.91 -6.75 7.95
N PHE A 133 -2.60 -5.64 8.18
CA PHE A 133 -3.98 -5.61 8.65
C PHE A 133 -4.89 -4.83 7.70
N SER A 134 -6.20 -5.16 7.71
CA SER A 134 -7.21 -4.29 7.09
C SER A 134 -7.11 -2.87 7.66
N PRO A 135 -7.25 -1.83 6.84
CA PRO A 135 -7.19 -0.44 7.34
C PRO A 135 -8.34 -0.08 8.28
N ILE A 136 -9.40 -0.88 8.34
CA ILE A 136 -10.53 -0.70 9.27
C ILE A 136 -10.38 -1.66 10.45
N ALA A 137 -10.36 -1.13 11.67
CA ALA A 137 -10.24 -1.92 12.90
C ALA A 137 -11.36 -2.98 13.04
N ALA A 138 -11.05 -4.08 13.72
CA ALA A 138 -12.01 -5.15 14.00
C ALA A 138 -13.22 -4.61 14.80
N GLY A 139 -14.40 -5.22 14.56
CA GLY A 139 -15.66 -4.82 15.21
C GLY A 139 -16.42 -3.69 14.52
N TYR A 140 -15.85 -3.05 13.49
CA TYR A 140 -16.50 -1.98 12.73
C TYR A 140 -16.89 -2.48 11.33
N GLY A 141 -18.19 -2.38 10.99
CA GLY A 141 -18.71 -2.75 9.67
C GLY A 141 -18.35 -1.71 8.60
N PHE A 142 -18.11 -2.17 7.39
CA PHE A 142 -17.98 -1.33 6.20
C PHE A 142 -18.36 -2.11 4.95
N SER A 143 -18.56 -1.40 3.83
CA SER A 143 -18.77 -2.00 2.51
C SER A 143 -17.75 -1.45 1.52
N HIS A 144 -17.41 -2.28 0.53
CA HIS A 144 -16.48 -1.93 -0.53
C HIS A 144 -17.18 -1.17 -1.66
N CYS A 145 -16.49 -0.21 -2.28
CA CYS A 145 -16.84 0.40 -3.55
C CYS A 145 -15.71 0.12 -4.54
N ASP A 146 -15.94 -0.83 -5.44
CA ASP A 146 -14.96 -1.25 -6.45
C ASP A 146 -15.07 -0.35 -7.67
N ASP A 147 -14.35 0.78 -7.63
CA ASP A 147 -14.39 1.80 -8.68
C ASP A 147 -13.03 2.45 -8.97
N PHE A 148 -11.94 1.70 -8.77
CA PHE A 148 -10.60 2.14 -9.16
C PHE A 148 -10.56 2.56 -10.63
N GLY A 149 -9.89 3.67 -10.94
CA GLY A 149 -9.84 4.22 -12.30
C GLY A 149 -11.09 4.95 -12.77
N ALA A 150 -12.20 4.94 -11.99
CA ALA A 150 -13.40 5.70 -12.32
C ALA A 150 -13.15 7.21 -12.37
N GLY A 151 -13.96 7.92 -13.17
CA GLY A 151 -13.84 9.37 -13.29
C GLY A 151 -14.30 10.09 -12.02
N ARG A 152 -13.54 11.06 -11.58
CA ARG A 152 -13.88 12.00 -10.51
C ARG A 152 -13.79 13.43 -11.05
N SER A 153 -14.64 14.32 -10.55
CA SER A 153 -14.62 15.73 -10.92
C SER A 153 -14.83 16.62 -9.69
N PHE A 154 -13.79 17.33 -9.32
CA PHE A 154 -13.85 18.47 -8.40
C PHE A 154 -12.73 19.40 -8.81
N GLY A 155 -13.06 20.53 -9.39
CA GLY A 155 -12.10 21.46 -10.01
C GLY A 155 -11.58 21.00 -11.37
N PHE A 156 -11.15 19.75 -11.53
CA PHE A 156 -10.73 19.15 -12.81
C PHE A 156 -11.06 17.65 -12.86
N ARG A 157 -11.00 17.06 -14.04
CA ARG A 157 -11.21 15.63 -14.23
C ARG A 157 -9.97 14.85 -13.79
N ARG A 158 -10.14 13.85 -12.94
CA ARG A 158 -9.10 12.93 -12.49
C ARG A 158 -9.63 11.51 -12.38
N LYS A 159 -8.73 10.56 -12.22
CA LYS A 159 -9.07 9.17 -11.94
C LYS A 159 -9.18 8.96 -10.44
N HIS A 160 -10.01 8.02 -10.02
CA HIS A 160 -10.06 7.50 -8.68
C HIS A 160 -8.89 6.52 -8.50
N LEU A 161 -7.92 6.87 -7.65
CA LEU A 161 -6.67 6.14 -7.48
C LEU A 161 -6.60 5.52 -6.07
N GLY A 162 -7.60 4.75 -5.73
CA GLY A 162 -7.71 4.08 -4.44
C GLY A 162 -8.98 3.27 -4.35
N HIS A 163 -9.26 2.81 -3.16
CA HIS A 163 -10.43 2.00 -2.81
C HIS A 163 -11.24 2.71 -1.74
N ASP A 164 -12.53 2.93 -2.00
CA ASP A 164 -13.44 3.59 -1.06
C ASP A 164 -14.13 2.53 -0.19
N MET A 165 -13.96 2.67 1.14
CA MET A 165 -14.59 1.81 2.15
C MET A 165 -15.64 2.61 2.91
N MET A 166 -16.92 2.34 2.61
CA MET A 166 -18.07 3.03 3.20
C MET A 166 -18.33 2.53 4.62
N GLY A 167 -18.29 3.41 5.61
CA GLY A 167 -18.44 3.04 7.02
C GLY A 167 -19.07 4.13 7.88
N GLY A 168 -19.03 3.95 9.19
CA GLY A 168 -19.55 4.91 10.16
C GLY A 168 -18.57 6.05 10.46
N LEU A 169 -19.11 7.24 10.76
CA LEU A 169 -18.30 8.38 11.23
C LEU A 169 -17.55 8.01 12.52
N GLY A 170 -16.24 8.28 12.53
CA GLY A 170 -15.37 7.97 13.65
C GLY A 170 -14.93 6.52 13.74
N THR A 171 -15.22 5.68 12.74
CA THR A 171 -14.65 4.33 12.64
C THR A 171 -13.13 4.41 12.73
N PRO A 172 -12.50 3.65 13.64
CA PRO A 172 -11.04 3.67 13.79
C PRO A 172 -10.35 3.08 12.57
N ILE A 173 -9.31 3.80 12.12
CA ILE A 173 -8.44 3.44 11.02
C ILE A 173 -7.08 3.01 11.59
N VAL A 174 -6.55 1.91 11.11
CA VAL A 174 -5.26 1.37 11.53
C VAL A 174 -4.26 1.31 10.37
N ALA A 175 -2.98 1.34 10.70
CA ALA A 175 -1.93 1.17 9.71
C ALA A 175 -2.01 -0.23 9.07
N VAL A 176 -1.98 -0.30 7.74
CA VAL A 176 -2.01 -1.56 7.00
C VAL A 176 -0.72 -2.33 7.19
N GLU A 177 0.40 -1.66 7.05
CA GLU A 177 1.76 -2.16 7.21
C GLU A 177 2.52 -1.24 8.17
N GLY A 178 3.57 -1.73 8.81
CA GLY A 178 4.48 -0.90 9.58
C GLY A 178 5.25 0.06 8.69
N GLY A 179 5.60 1.23 9.22
CA GLY A 179 6.28 2.25 8.45
C GLY A 179 6.48 3.56 9.19
N ILE A 180 6.87 4.57 8.44
CA ILE A 180 7.09 5.94 8.94
C ILE A 180 5.95 6.83 8.43
N VAL A 181 5.37 7.63 9.32
CA VAL A 181 4.38 8.66 8.97
C VAL A 181 5.10 9.76 8.18
N GLU A 182 4.92 9.76 6.87
CA GLU A 182 5.58 10.71 5.95
C GLU A 182 4.76 11.97 5.72
N ALA A 183 3.43 11.86 5.88
CA ALA A 183 2.54 12.98 5.67
C ALA A 183 1.35 12.92 6.62
N LEU A 184 1.09 14.04 7.29
CA LEU A 184 -0.04 14.22 8.18
C LEU A 184 -0.61 15.62 7.96
N GLY A 185 -1.86 15.76 7.52
CA GLY A 185 -2.39 17.09 7.30
C GLY A 185 -3.55 17.16 6.31
N TRP A 186 -3.80 18.36 5.83
CA TRP A 186 -4.89 18.70 4.93
C TRP A 186 -4.44 18.80 3.48
N ASN A 187 -5.25 18.28 2.56
CA ASN A 187 -5.23 18.71 1.18
C ASN A 187 -6.66 18.92 0.65
N ARG A 188 -6.82 19.72 -0.42
CA ARG A 188 -8.14 20.11 -0.93
C ARG A 188 -8.99 18.94 -1.43
N TYR A 189 -8.38 17.82 -1.87
CA TYR A 189 -9.09 16.68 -2.41
C TYR A 189 -9.38 15.62 -1.34
N GLY A 190 -8.36 15.15 -0.65
CA GLY A 190 -8.45 14.12 0.37
C GLY A 190 -8.93 14.62 1.74
N GLY A 191 -9.00 15.94 1.95
CA GLY A 191 -9.29 16.49 3.27
C GLY A 191 -8.16 16.20 4.27
N TRP A 192 -8.49 15.83 5.48
CA TRP A 192 -7.54 15.29 6.42
C TRP A 192 -7.04 13.94 5.94
N ARG A 193 -5.73 13.77 5.88
CA ARG A 193 -5.06 12.60 5.32
C ARG A 193 -3.84 12.19 6.12
N ILE A 194 -3.49 10.92 6.00
CA ILE A 194 -2.25 10.32 6.50
C ILE A 194 -1.55 9.63 5.34
N GLY A 195 -0.24 9.78 5.26
CA GLY A 195 0.63 9.03 4.35
C GLY A 195 1.66 8.26 5.15
N ILE A 196 1.76 6.95 4.93
CA ILE A 196 2.73 6.07 5.60
C ILE A 196 3.63 5.43 4.56
N ARG A 197 4.94 5.57 4.72
CA ARG A 197 5.96 4.90 3.92
C ARG A 197 6.34 3.59 4.58
N SER A 198 6.26 2.47 3.86
CA SER A 198 6.77 1.17 4.35
C SER A 198 8.25 1.23 4.69
N PHE A 199 8.73 0.37 5.61
CA PHE A 199 10.14 0.37 6.03
C PHE A 199 11.11 0.09 4.89
N ASP A 200 10.74 -0.73 3.90
CA ASP A 200 11.55 -0.99 2.71
C ASP A 200 11.49 0.14 1.66
N GLY A 201 10.71 1.20 1.91
CA GLY A 201 10.57 2.38 1.07
C GLY A 201 9.77 2.17 -0.22
N LYS A 202 9.26 0.95 -0.49
CA LYS A 202 8.66 0.60 -1.78
C LYS A 202 7.18 0.92 -1.90
N ARG A 203 6.46 1.08 -0.78
CA ARG A 203 5.02 1.36 -0.73
C ARG A 203 4.76 2.65 0.04
N TYR A 204 3.83 3.45 -0.49
CA TYR A 204 3.27 4.59 0.21
C TYR A 204 1.77 4.39 0.33
N TYR A 205 1.28 4.29 1.55
CA TYR A 205 -0.11 4.11 1.89
C TYR A 205 -0.78 5.44 2.17
N TYR A 206 -1.89 5.68 1.50
CA TYR A 206 -2.65 6.92 1.58
C TYR A 206 -4.02 6.67 2.20
N TYR A 207 -4.31 7.37 3.30
CA TYR A 207 -5.55 7.30 4.03
C TYR A 207 -6.18 8.69 4.03
N ALA A 208 -7.38 8.85 3.45
CA ALA A 208 -7.99 10.17 3.27
C ALA A 208 -9.46 10.21 3.70
N HIS A 209 -10.03 11.42 3.65
CA HIS A 209 -11.37 11.76 4.09
C HIS A 209 -11.59 11.54 5.59
N LEU A 210 -10.54 11.75 6.39
CA LEU A 210 -10.59 11.52 7.83
C LEU A 210 -11.57 12.48 8.53
N GLN A 211 -11.83 12.21 9.80
CA GLN A 211 -12.83 12.90 10.60
C GLN A 211 -12.48 14.38 10.80
N LYS A 212 -13.46 15.24 10.64
CA LYS A 212 -13.38 16.66 11.04
C LYS A 212 -13.10 16.79 12.52
N ASP A 213 -12.29 17.75 12.92
CA ASP A 213 -11.91 18.13 14.29
C ASP A 213 -11.11 17.05 15.07
N ARG A 214 -11.10 15.80 14.63
CA ARG A 214 -10.34 14.69 15.23
C ARG A 214 -9.91 13.67 14.17
N PRO A 215 -9.08 14.04 13.21
CA PRO A 215 -8.70 13.15 12.13
C PRO A 215 -7.72 12.05 12.56
N PHE A 216 -6.79 12.36 13.45
CA PHE A 216 -5.63 11.53 13.77
C PHE A 216 -5.75 10.87 15.14
N ALA A 217 -5.02 9.77 15.33
CA ALA A 217 -4.79 9.21 16.65
C ALA A 217 -4.10 10.25 17.56
N PRO A 218 -4.43 10.28 18.86
CA PRO A 218 -3.78 11.22 19.78
C PRO A 218 -2.26 11.02 19.81
N GLY A 219 -1.51 12.10 19.62
CA GLY A 219 -0.05 12.10 19.65
C GLY A 219 0.64 11.72 18.36
N LEU A 220 -0.08 11.26 17.34
CA LEU A 220 0.53 10.91 16.05
C LEU A 220 1.09 12.15 15.34
N ALA A 221 2.34 12.08 14.90
CA ALA A 221 3.08 13.14 14.22
C ALA A 221 3.82 12.62 12.97
N GLU A 222 4.19 13.53 12.07
CA GLU A 222 5.12 13.19 10.97
C GLU A 222 6.48 12.81 11.54
N GLY A 223 7.06 11.76 10.99
CA GLY A 223 8.29 11.13 11.46
C GLY A 223 8.09 9.97 12.43
N ASP A 224 6.87 9.81 12.98
CA ASP A 224 6.60 8.70 13.88
C ASP A 224 6.70 7.35 13.16
N VAL A 225 7.23 6.36 13.88
CA VAL A 225 7.20 4.97 13.49
C VAL A 225 5.88 4.36 13.97
N VAL A 226 5.17 3.71 13.07
CA VAL A 226 3.94 2.97 13.35
C VAL A 226 4.10 1.50 13.00
N GLN A 227 3.48 0.63 13.77
CA GLN A 227 3.42 -0.79 13.47
C GLN A 227 2.11 -1.13 12.75
N ALA A 228 2.13 -2.21 11.98
CA ALA A 228 0.91 -2.72 11.37
C ALA A 228 -0.16 -2.95 12.44
N GLY A 229 -1.39 -2.50 12.18
CA GLY A 229 -2.51 -2.60 13.10
C GLY A 229 -2.58 -1.52 14.20
N ASP A 230 -1.64 -0.59 14.28
CA ASP A 230 -1.72 0.56 15.19
C ASP A 230 -2.80 1.54 14.75
N LEU A 231 -3.52 2.12 15.73
CA LEU A 231 -4.47 3.19 15.45
C LEU A 231 -3.74 4.41 14.90
N ILE A 232 -4.18 4.87 13.73
CA ILE A 232 -3.61 6.07 13.09
C ILE A 232 -4.62 7.21 12.96
N GLY A 233 -5.93 6.94 12.89
CA GLY A 233 -6.92 7.99 12.71
C GLY A 233 -8.36 7.49 12.76
N PHE A 234 -9.27 8.35 12.33
CA PHE A 234 -10.70 8.10 12.37
C PHE A 234 -11.38 8.47 11.05
N MET A 235 -12.24 7.58 10.56
CA MET A 235 -12.99 7.75 9.33
C MET A 235 -13.94 8.95 9.41
N GLY A 236 -14.01 9.72 8.34
CA GLY A 236 -14.88 10.87 8.21
C GLY A 236 -15.43 11.09 6.81
N ARG A 237 -15.54 12.36 6.43
CA ARG A 237 -15.99 12.79 5.10
C ARG A 237 -15.42 14.19 4.74
N THR A 238 -14.22 14.50 5.24
CA THR A 238 -13.54 15.76 4.93
C THR A 238 -12.94 15.75 3.54
N GLY A 239 -12.73 16.92 2.95
CA GLY A 239 -12.14 17.11 1.64
C GLY A 239 -13.06 17.81 0.66
N TYR A 240 -12.66 17.84 -0.61
CA TYR A 240 -13.30 18.59 -1.70
C TYR A 240 -13.58 20.04 -1.31
N SER A 241 -12.61 20.68 -0.68
CA SER A 241 -12.69 22.05 -0.17
C SER A 241 -11.31 22.69 -0.10
N ASP A 242 -11.22 23.97 -0.51
CA ASP A 242 -10.02 24.79 -0.28
C ASP A 242 -9.91 25.26 1.18
N LYS A 243 -11.03 25.23 1.91
CA LYS A 243 -11.07 25.53 3.34
C LYS A 243 -10.77 24.27 4.14
N GLU A 244 -9.72 24.34 4.93
CA GLU A 244 -9.34 23.27 5.85
C GLU A 244 -10.46 22.89 6.81
N ASN A 245 -10.44 21.64 7.27
CA ASN A 245 -11.37 21.09 8.26
C ASN A 245 -12.85 21.18 7.84
N THR A 246 -13.13 20.98 6.54
CA THR A 246 -14.48 21.05 5.97
C THR A 246 -14.97 19.67 5.53
N ASN A 247 -16.18 19.31 5.96
CA ASN A 247 -16.93 18.16 5.50
C ASN A 247 -17.70 18.52 4.22
N ASN A 248 -17.14 18.26 3.03
CA ASN A 248 -17.80 18.54 1.76
C ASN A 248 -18.03 17.28 0.91
N ILE A 249 -17.80 16.11 1.48
CA ILE A 249 -18.15 14.82 0.88
C ILE A 249 -19.45 14.34 1.52
N GLU A 250 -20.37 13.81 0.72
CA GLU A 250 -21.70 13.41 1.21
C GLU A 250 -21.64 12.15 2.07
N THR A 251 -20.92 11.13 1.60
CA THR A 251 -20.87 9.81 2.23
C THR A 251 -19.64 9.67 3.11
N VAL A 252 -19.82 9.14 4.32
CA VAL A 252 -18.71 8.79 5.20
C VAL A 252 -18.00 7.57 4.65
N HIS A 253 -16.71 7.68 4.37
CA HIS A 253 -15.86 6.58 3.90
C HIS A 253 -14.39 6.84 4.16
N LEU A 254 -13.60 5.80 4.15
CA LEU A 254 -12.16 5.87 4.02
C LEU A 254 -11.79 5.70 2.54
N HIS A 255 -11.11 6.67 1.96
CA HIS A 255 -10.38 6.49 0.73
C HIS A 255 -8.99 5.95 1.07
N PHE A 256 -8.70 4.73 0.63
CA PHE A 256 -7.42 4.05 0.84
C PHE A 256 -6.72 3.80 -0.48
N GLY A 257 -5.49 4.28 -0.63
CA GLY A 257 -4.67 4.10 -1.82
C GLY A 257 -3.30 3.51 -1.49
N MET A 258 -2.69 2.85 -2.46
CA MET A 258 -1.31 2.38 -2.39
C MET A 258 -0.56 2.81 -3.65
N GLN A 259 0.52 3.53 -3.44
CA GLN A 259 1.45 3.96 -4.46
C GLN A 259 2.72 3.11 -4.37
N LEU A 260 3.21 2.63 -5.52
CA LEU A 260 4.51 1.99 -5.61
C LEU A 260 5.59 3.03 -5.87
N ILE A 261 6.72 2.91 -5.18
CA ILE A 261 7.84 3.83 -5.26
C ILE A 261 9.10 3.07 -5.64
N PHE A 262 9.57 3.35 -6.84
CA PHE A 262 10.84 2.82 -7.36
C PHE A 262 11.92 3.91 -7.41
N ASP A 263 11.51 5.18 -7.34
CA ASP A 263 12.37 6.35 -7.36
C ASP A 263 11.74 7.48 -6.52
N GLU A 264 12.53 8.19 -5.74
CA GLU A 264 12.04 9.26 -4.84
C GLU A 264 11.32 10.41 -5.58
N SER A 265 11.65 10.67 -6.85
CA SER A 265 10.96 11.66 -7.66
C SER A 265 9.47 11.35 -7.86
N GLN A 266 9.06 10.09 -7.73
CA GLN A 266 7.67 9.67 -7.85
C GLN A 266 6.77 10.17 -6.71
N LYS A 267 7.36 10.57 -5.57
CA LYS A 267 6.65 11.12 -4.40
C LYS A 267 6.07 12.52 -4.62
N GLU A 268 6.60 13.26 -5.57
CA GLU A 268 6.27 14.67 -5.81
C GLU A 268 5.32 14.88 -6.99
N CYS A 269 4.35 13.99 -7.16
CA CYS A 269 3.43 13.96 -8.30
C CYS A 269 4.13 13.77 -9.66
N LEU A 270 5.37 13.29 -9.63
CA LEU A 270 6.17 13.03 -10.83
C LEU A 270 6.15 11.53 -11.13
N SER A 271 5.36 11.13 -12.13
CA SER A 271 5.28 9.70 -12.53
C SER A 271 4.81 8.75 -11.42
N GLU A 272 3.90 9.16 -10.55
CA GLU A 272 3.28 8.32 -9.53
C GLU A 272 2.70 7.03 -10.13
N ILE A 273 2.84 5.92 -9.42
CA ILE A 273 2.31 4.61 -9.81
C ILE A 273 1.33 4.14 -8.74
N TRP A 274 0.05 4.32 -8.99
CA TRP A 274 -1.03 3.83 -8.12
C TRP A 274 -1.54 2.50 -8.62
N ILE A 275 -1.81 1.58 -7.70
CA ILE A 275 -2.35 0.25 -8.05
C ILE A 275 -3.76 0.08 -7.50
N ASP A 276 -4.53 -0.75 -8.18
CA ASP A 276 -5.80 -1.23 -7.67
C ASP A 276 -5.56 -2.12 -6.45
N VAL A 277 -6.09 -1.72 -5.31
CA VAL A 277 -5.91 -2.42 -4.03
C VAL A 277 -7.15 -3.24 -3.62
N TYR A 278 -8.18 -3.33 -4.46
CA TYR A 278 -9.45 -3.96 -4.09
C TYR A 278 -9.26 -5.39 -3.56
N ASP A 279 -8.62 -6.26 -4.33
CA ASP A 279 -8.40 -7.65 -3.92
C ASP A 279 -7.39 -7.80 -2.77
N ILE A 280 -6.42 -6.89 -2.66
CA ILE A 280 -5.50 -6.82 -1.50
C ILE A 280 -6.29 -6.48 -0.24
N VAL A 281 -7.16 -5.46 -0.28
CA VAL A 281 -7.99 -5.07 0.87
C VAL A 281 -8.95 -6.19 1.25
N ARG A 282 -9.50 -6.93 0.29
CA ARG A 282 -10.32 -8.13 0.56
C ARG A 282 -9.52 -9.21 1.31
N LEU A 283 -8.27 -9.46 0.91
CA LEU A 283 -7.40 -10.38 1.63
C LEU A 283 -7.14 -9.89 3.06
N LEU A 284 -6.80 -8.63 3.23
CA LEU A 284 -6.54 -8.02 4.53
C LEU A 284 -7.79 -7.99 5.42
N ASN A 285 -9.01 -7.99 4.85
CA ASN A 285 -10.23 -8.02 5.65
C ASN A 285 -10.41 -9.32 6.44
N ASP A 286 -9.73 -10.39 6.06
CA ASP A 286 -9.63 -11.62 6.86
C ASP A 286 -8.68 -11.46 8.09
N HIS A 287 -7.88 -10.38 8.12
CA HIS A 287 -6.90 -10.09 9.17
C HIS A 287 -7.06 -8.65 9.67
N ARG A 288 -7.84 -8.47 10.74
CA ARG A 288 -8.21 -7.15 11.28
C ARG A 288 -7.65 -6.94 12.68
N SER A 289 -7.00 -5.79 12.89
CA SER A 289 -6.49 -5.40 14.20
C SER A 289 -7.63 -5.02 15.15
N SER A 290 -7.62 -5.60 16.35
CA SER A 290 -8.51 -5.22 17.44
C SER A 290 -7.91 -4.09 18.26
N ILE A 291 -8.68 -3.04 18.45
CA ILE A 291 -8.31 -1.89 19.29
C ILE A 291 -9.35 -1.68 20.39
N ARG A 292 -8.92 -1.14 21.53
CA ARG A 292 -9.80 -0.78 22.64
C ARG A 292 -9.50 0.63 23.11
N LYS A 293 -10.51 1.32 23.61
CA LYS A 293 -10.36 2.59 24.30
C LYS A 293 -10.00 2.34 25.77
N THR A 294 -8.97 3.02 26.26
CA THR A 294 -8.52 2.99 27.66
C THR A 294 -8.58 4.40 28.27
N SER A 295 -8.25 4.55 29.54
CA SER A 295 -8.07 5.87 30.19
C SER A 295 -7.01 6.72 29.48
N ASP A 296 -5.96 6.06 28.98
CA ASP A 296 -4.77 6.70 28.42
C ASP A 296 -4.85 6.87 26.88
N GLY A 297 -6.01 6.51 26.29
CA GLY A 297 -6.24 6.60 24.85
C GLY A 297 -6.68 5.29 24.21
N TRP A 298 -6.36 5.11 22.95
CA TRP A 298 -6.65 3.90 22.21
C TRP A 298 -5.42 3.01 22.11
N GLN A 299 -5.58 1.72 22.36
CA GLN A 299 -4.51 0.73 22.31
C GLN A 299 -4.92 -0.48 21.47
N ARG A 300 -3.97 -1.10 20.80
CA ARG A 300 -4.14 -2.41 20.19
C ARG A 300 -4.36 -3.46 21.29
N VAL A 301 -5.30 -4.37 21.05
CA VAL A 301 -5.65 -5.39 22.07
C VAL A 301 -4.56 -6.44 22.18
N TYR A 302 -3.99 -6.84 21.04
CA TYR A 302 -2.93 -7.83 21.01
C TYR A 302 -1.59 -7.14 20.74
N PRO A 303 -0.63 -7.27 21.64
CA PRO A 303 0.72 -6.83 21.37
C PRO A 303 1.28 -7.58 20.17
N TYR A 304 1.81 -6.83 19.24
CA TYR A 304 2.40 -7.29 18.01
C TYR A 304 3.65 -6.45 17.75
N GLN A 305 4.71 -7.08 17.31
CA GLN A 305 5.95 -6.42 16.94
C GLN A 305 6.42 -6.93 15.59
N ASP A 306 6.55 -6.05 14.64
CA ASP A 306 7.23 -6.33 13.39
C ASP A 306 8.73 -6.42 13.68
N LEU A 307 9.36 -7.52 13.33
CA LEU A 307 10.78 -7.73 13.60
C LEU A 307 11.70 -6.90 12.69
N ASP A 308 11.17 -6.41 11.56
CA ASP A 308 11.89 -5.51 10.66
C ASP A 308 12.04 -4.09 11.24
N VAL A 309 11.28 -3.75 12.30
CA VAL A 309 11.29 -2.43 12.96
C VAL A 309 12.50 -2.21 13.84
N SER A 310 13.16 -3.27 14.33
CA SER A 310 14.31 -3.13 15.25
C SER A 310 15.47 -2.28 14.72
N GLU A 311 15.58 -2.13 13.40
CA GLU A 311 16.58 -1.27 12.76
C GLU A 311 16.21 0.24 12.80
N PHE A 312 14.91 0.58 12.98
CA PHE A 312 14.39 1.95 12.90
C PHE A 312 14.00 2.55 14.25
N SER A 313 13.92 1.76 15.31
CA SER A 313 13.60 2.22 16.68
C SER A 313 14.64 1.68 17.68
N PRO A 314 15.72 2.41 17.94
CA PRO A 314 16.77 1.99 18.87
C PRO A 314 16.32 1.91 20.35
N GLU A 315 15.09 2.32 20.69
CA GLU A 315 14.56 2.31 22.07
C GLU A 315 13.75 1.04 22.43
N ILE A 316 13.66 0.04 21.55
CA ILE A 316 12.88 -1.20 21.78
C ILE A 316 13.83 -2.42 21.97
N SER A 317 15.03 -2.20 22.48
CA SER A 317 15.94 -3.28 22.85
C SER A 317 15.98 -3.54 24.36
#